data_d53a42b4fa8310cecd0ac6f446de1d21
#
_entry.id   d53a42b4fa8310cecd0ac6f446de1d21
#
_cell.length_a   1.000
_cell.length_b   1.000
_cell.length_c   1.000
_cell.angle_alpha   90.00
_cell.angle_beta   90.00
_cell.angle_gamma   90.00
#
_symmetry.space_group_name_H-M   'P 1'
#
loop_
_entity.id
_entity.type
_entity.pdbx_description
1 polymer ?
#
loop_
_entity_poly.entity_id
_entity_poly.type
_entity_poly.pdbx_seq_one_letter_code
_entity_poly.pdbx_strand_id
1 'polypeptide(L)'
;MCSSDLDLNVAREIQQSILPKQFPPFPQYKQFDLYATMNAAKAVGGDFYDFFLVDDNHLGFTIADVSDKGIPAAIFMAISRTVIRATALRQLSPAVCMKESNDLLCRESVNGMFVTTFYAILNIHTGDVVYCNGGHNRPVWIRKNDKVSLLPMTGGMALGVVPGLAYKEQSLKLEAGDSLFLYTDGISEAMNLRNEQYGDIRLVEACSSVKNQSPKSMIEGISESVQSFVNGATQSDDITMLALTYKG
;
A
#
# COMPACT_ATOMS: atom_id res chain seq x y z
N MET A 1 -6.12 -28.64 -18.60
CA MET A 1 -6.36 -27.64 -17.55
C MET A 1 -7.54 -28.17 -16.72
N CYS A 2 -7.39 -28.34 -15.40
CA CYS A 2 -8.48 -28.82 -14.54
C CYS A 2 -9.51 -27.69 -14.39
N SER A 3 -10.79 -28.00 -14.13
CA SER A 3 -11.83 -27.00 -13.89
C SER A 3 -11.44 -26.01 -12.77
N SER A 4 -10.79 -26.50 -11.72
CA SER A 4 -10.29 -25.71 -10.60
C SER A 4 -9.22 -24.68 -11.00
N ASP A 5 -8.38 -24.96 -12.01
CA ASP A 5 -7.37 -24.03 -12.49
C ASP A 5 -8.01 -22.88 -13.28
N LEU A 6 -9.09 -23.18 -14.00
CA LEU A 6 -9.87 -22.18 -14.73
C LEU A 6 -10.56 -21.21 -13.76
N ASP A 7 -11.19 -21.74 -12.71
CA ASP A 7 -11.88 -20.95 -11.69
C ASP A 7 -10.91 -20.02 -10.94
N LEU A 8 -9.68 -20.49 -10.63
CA LEU A 8 -8.65 -19.67 -10.00
C LEU A 8 -8.11 -18.57 -10.92
N ASN A 9 -8.01 -18.83 -12.23
CA ASN A 9 -7.63 -17.79 -13.19
C ASN A 9 -8.69 -16.70 -13.30
N VAL A 10 -9.96 -17.07 -13.34
CA VAL A 10 -11.09 -16.12 -13.32
C VAL A 10 -11.09 -15.30 -12.02
N ALA A 11 -10.87 -15.92 -10.86
CA ALA A 11 -10.76 -15.21 -9.59
C ALA A 11 -9.60 -14.21 -9.59
N ARG A 12 -8.43 -14.57 -10.17
CA ARG A 12 -7.30 -13.66 -10.36
C ARG A 12 -7.67 -12.46 -11.24
N GLU A 13 -8.32 -12.68 -12.37
CA GLU A 13 -8.75 -11.62 -13.27
C GLU A 13 -9.73 -10.66 -12.58
N ILE A 14 -10.69 -11.18 -11.82
CA ILE A 14 -11.64 -10.39 -11.04
C ILE A 14 -10.87 -9.56 -9.99
N GLN A 15 -10.00 -10.19 -9.20
CA GLN A 15 -9.22 -9.48 -8.18
C GLN A 15 -8.35 -8.38 -8.79
N GLN A 16 -7.66 -8.68 -9.87
CA GLN A 16 -6.87 -7.68 -10.59
C GLN A 16 -7.72 -6.55 -11.18
N SER A 17 -8.98 -6.80 -11.55
CA SER A 17 -9.88 -5.76 -12.09
C SER A 17 -10.35 -4.78 -11.01
N ILE A 18 -10.32 -5.17 -9.74
CA ILE A 18 -10.67 -4.33 -8.61
C ILE A 18 -9.59 -3.26 -8.36
N LEU A 19 -8.32 -3.58 -8.60
CA LEU A 19 -7.20 -2.66 -8.40
C LEU A 19 -7.14 -1.61 -9.52
N PRO A 20 -6.79 -0.35 -9.22
CA PRO A 20 -6.55 0.66 -10.25
C PRO A 20 -5.37 0.28 -11.14
N LYS A 21 -5.57 0.27 -12.47
CA LYS A 21 -4.54 -0.15 -13.46
C LYS A 21 -4.14 0.94 -14.44
N GLN A 22 -4.87 2.05 -14.46
CA GLN A 22 -4.57 3.14 -15.39
C GLN A 22 -3.54 4.09 -14.80
N PHE A 23 -2.41 4.25 -15.48
CA PHE A 23 -1.33 5.16 -15.11
C PHE A 23 -0.92 6.06 -16.28
N PRO A 24 -0.72 7.37 -16.09
CA PRO A 24 -1.04 8.11 -14.87
C PRO A 24 -2.56 8.10 -14.58
N PRO A 25 -2.96 7.99 -13.31
CA PRO A 25 -4.39 7.80 -12.98
C PRO A 25 -5.24 9.06 -13.21
N PHE A 26 -4.63 10.23 -13.07
CA PHE A 26 -5.30 11.53 -13.15
C PHE A 26 -4.47 12.49 -14.00
N PRO A 27 -4.44 12.33 -15.34
CA PRO A 27 -3.53 13.05 -16.24
C PRO A 27 -3.76 14.58 -16.27
N GLN A 28 -4.91 15.05 -15.79
CA GLN A 28 -5.24 16.47 -15.66
C GLN A 28 -4.52 17.14 -14.48
N TYR A 29 -4.13 16.40 -13.45
CA TYR A 29 -3.39 16.92 -12.30
C TYR A 29 -1.89 16.76 -12.53
N LYS A 30 -1.15 17.86 -12.55
CA LYS A 30 0.30 17.89 -12.78
C LYS A 30 1.12 17.96 -11.50
N GLN A 31 0.44 18.20 -10.38
CA GLN A 31 1.03 18.42 -9.06
C GLN A 31 1.61 17.15 -8.44
N PHE A 32 1.25 15.98 -8.94
CA PHE A 32 1.79 14.71 -8.46
C PHE A 32 1.92 13.69 -9.59
N ASP A 33 2.70 12.66 -9.32
CA ASP A 33 2.79 11.45 -10.13
C ASP A 33 2.68 10.24 -9.22
N LEU A 34 2.06 9.17 -9.71
CA LEU A 34 1.82 7.98 -8.92
C LEU A 34 1.90 6.74 -9.79
N TYR A 35 2.52 5.69 -9.25
CA TYR A 35 2.55 4.36 -9.85
C TYR A 35 2.44 3.30 -8.77
N ALA A 36 1.79 2.18 -9.07
CA ALA A 36 1.65 1.07 -8.13
C ALA A 36 1.65 -0.28 -8.86
N THR A 37 2.08 -1.31 -8.15
CA THR A 37 2.09 -2.71 -8.61
C THR A 37 1.68 -3.64 -7.48
N MET A 38 1.11 -4.79 -7.84
CA MET A 38 0.82 -5.90 -6.92
C MET A 38 1.13 -7.21 -7.63
N ASN A 39 1.99 -8.02 -7.03
CA ASN A 39 2.39 -9.34 -7.48
C ASN A 39 2.04 -10.37 -6.42
N ALA A 40 0.96 -11.11 -6.63
CA ALA A 40 0.54 -12.15 -5.71
C ALA A 40 1.52 -13.35 -5.72
N ALA A 41 1.83 -13.88 -4.54
CA ALA A 41 2.64 -15.10 -4.37
C ALA A 41 1.90 -16.36 -4.84
N LYS A 42 0.56 -16.34 -4.79
CA LYS A 42 -0.33 -17.42 -5.23
C LYS A 42 -1.20 -16.96 -6.40
N ALA A 43 -2.21 -17.75 -6.74
CA ALA A 43 -3.17 -17.39 -7.78
C ALA A 43 -3.90 -16.08 -7.49
N VAL A 44 -4.26 -15.86 -6.22
CA VAL A 44 -4.87 -14.63 -5.68
C VAL A 44 -4.18 -14.25 -4.37
N GLY A 45 -4.15 -12.96 -4.03
CA GLY A 45 -3.46 -12.41 -2.86
C GLY A 45 -4.38 -11.70 -1.88
N GLY A 46 -3.84 -11.38 -0.69
CA GLY A 46 -4.49 -10.56 0.32
C GLY A 46 -4.18 -9.08 0.19
N ASP A 47 -3.09 -8.75 -0.47
CA ASP A 47 -2.61 -7.39 -0.65
C ASP A 47 -3.49 -6.55 -1.56
N PHE A 48 -3.50 -5.23 -1.32
CA PHE A 48 -4.04 -4.26 -2.27
C PHE A 48 -3.45 -2.87 -2.08
N TYR A 49 -3.57 -2.10 -3.13
CA TYR A 49 -3.43 -0.65 -3.10
C TYR A 49 -4.68 0.00 -3.68
N ASP A 50 -4.94 1.24 -3.31
CA ASP A 50 -5.96 2.06 -3.94
C ASP A 50 -5.56 3.53 -3.91
N PHE A 51 -6.10 4.30 -4.86
CA PHE A 51 -5.97 5.74 -4.90
C PHE A 51 -7.18 6.34 -5.60
N PHE A 52 -7.63 7.49 -5.15
CA PHE A 52 -8.82 8.16 -5.64
C PHE A 52 -8.82 9.63 -5.21
N LEU A 53 -9.52 10.46 -5.95
CA LEU A 53 -9.79 11.82 -5.50
C LEU A 53 -10.89 11.77 -4.44
N VAL A 54 -10.62 12.32 -3.26
CA VAL A 54 -11.63 12.53 -2.22
C VAL A 54 -12.50 13.72 -2.60
N ASP A 55 -11.87 14.76 -3.14
CA ASP A 55 -12.45 15.92 -3.79
C ASP A 55 -11.46 16.50 -4.83
N ASP A 56 -11.75 17.66 -5.41
CA ASP A 56 -10.92 18.30 -6.43
C ASP A 56 -9.52 18.69 -5.95
N ASN A 57 -9.29 18.77 -4.65
CA ASN A 57 -8.04 19.20 -4.03
C ASN A 57 -7.30 18.10 -3.26
N HIS A 58 -7.93 16.96 -3.04
CA HIS A 58 -7.40 15.94 -2.16
C HIS A 58 -7.34 14.57 -2.81
N LEU A 59 -6.13 14.01 -2.86
CA LEU A 59 -5.86 12.64 -3.29
C LEU A 59 -5.77 11.73 -2.07
N GLY A 60 -6.70 10.77 -1.97
CA GLY A 60 -6.60 9.65 -1.03
C GLY A 60 -5.79 8.52 -1.65
N PHE A 61 -4.89 7.91 -0.86
CA PHE A 61 -4.14 6.72 -1.29
C PHE A 61 -3.88 5.79 -0.11
N THR A 62 -3.92 4.48 -0.40
CA THR A 62 -3.78 3.43 0.62
C THR A 62 -3.03 2.24 0.07
N ILE A 63 -2.36 1.53 0.98
CA ILE A 63 -1.80 0.20 0.78
C ILE A 63 -2.18 -0.65 1.98
N ALA A 64 -2.43 -1.92 1.76
CA ALA A 64 -2.92 -2.80 2.80
C ALA A 64 -2.57 -4.26 2.52
N ASP A 65 -2.49 -5.05 3.58
CA ASP A 65 -2.26 -6.47 3.57
C ASP A 65 -3.26 -7.16 4.52
N VAL A 66 -3.97 -8.15 3.99
CA VAL A 66 -4.94 -8.98 4.72
C VAL A 66 -4.22 -10.19 5.30
N SER A 67 -4.51 -10.46 6.57
CA SER A 67 -4.07 -11.70 7.23
C SER A 67 -4.51 -12.94 6.45
N ASP A 68 -3.70 -14.01 6.51
CA ASP A 68 -3.93 -15.23 5.72
C ASP A 68 -3.58 -15.09 4.22
N LYS A 69 -3.74 -16.16 3.46
CA LYS A 69 -3.37 -16.24 2.04
C LYS A 69 -4.39 -17.04 1.22
N GLY A 70 -4.48 -16.72 -0.06
CA GLY A 70 -5.34 -17.43 -1.01
C GLY A 70 -6.77 -16.89 -1.03
N ILE A 71 -7.74 -17.74 -1.34
CA ILE A 71 -9.13 -17.32 -1.63
C ILE A 71 -9.79 -16.56 -0.47
N PRO A 72 -9.71 -16.99 0.81
CA PRO A 72 -10.31 -16.22 1.91
C PRO A 72 -9.72 -14.81 2.02
N ALA A 73 -8.39 -14.67 1.95
CA ALA A 73 -7.72 -13.38 1.97
C ALA A 73 -8.13 -12.50 0.80
N ALA A 74 -8.23 -13.06 -0.41
CA ALA A 74 -8.67 -12.31 -1.60
C ALA A 74 -10.11 -11.79 -1.50
N ILE A 75 -11.02 -12.55 -0.88
CA ILE A 75 -12.39 -12.08 -0.64
C ILE A 75 -12.40 -10.97 0.40
N PHE A 76 -11.70 -11.14 1.53
CA PHE A 76 -11.63 -10.12 2.58
C PHE A 76 -10.89 -8.86 2.11
N MET A 77 -9.91 -9.00 1.21
CA MET A 77 -9.26 -7.88 0.52
C MET A 77 -10.28 -7.04 -0.26
N ALA A 78 -11.14 -7.65 -1.06
CA ALA A 78 -12.14 -6.95 -1.85
C ALA A 78 -13.15 -6.19 -0.96
N ILE A 79 -13.55 -6.80 0.17
CA ILE A 79 -14.41 -6.18 1.19
C ILE A 79 -13.68 -5.01 1.83
N SER A 80 -12.45 -5.23 2.33
CA SER A 80 -11.64 -4.22 3.03
C SER A 80 -11.38 -3.00 2.16
N ARG A 81 -10.94 -3.21 0.92
CA ARG A 81 -10.73 -2.14 -0.04
C ARG A 81 -12.02 -1.34 -0.28
N THR A 82 -13.14 -2.02 -0.48
CA THR A 82 -14.43 -1.38 -0.75
C THR A 82 -14.91 -0.55 0.45
N VAL A 83 -14.80 -1.08 1.66
CA VAL A 83 -15.16 -0.40 2.91
C VAL A 83 -14.28 0.84 3.11
N ILE A 84 -12.95 0.70 3.02
CA ILE A 84 -12.01 1.81 3.21
C ILE A 84 -12.29 2.92 2.19
N ARG A 85 -12.44 2.58 0.91
CA ARG A 85 -12.74 3.56 -0.15
C ARG A 85 -14.07 4.27 0.08
N ALA A 86 -15.14 3.54 0.39
CA ALA A 86 -16.46 4.11 0.61
C ALA A 86 -16.50 5.05 1.81
N THR A 87 -15.77 4.71 2.88
CA THR A 87 -15.64 5.55 4.08
C THR A 87 -14.77 6.77 3.78
N ALA A 88 -13.65 6.60 3.09
CA ALA A 88 -12.71 7.65 2.73
C ALA A 88 -13.34 8.76 1.88
N LEU A 89 -14.21 8.41 0.94
CA LEU A 89 -14.94 9.37 0.09
C LEU A 89 -15.91 10.29 0.88
N ARG A 90 -16.15 9.98 2.16
CA ARG A 90 -17.04 10.76 3.03
C ARG A 90 -16.27 11.58 4.07
N GLN A 91 -14.98 11.34 4.25
CA GLN A 91 -14.19 11.86 5.34
C GLN A 91 -12.84 12.41 4.88
N LEU A 92 -12.50 13.61 5.33
CA LEU A 92 -11.16 14.21 5.13
C LEU A 92 -10.19 13.91 6.29
N SER A 93 -10.59 13.15 7.31
CA SER A 93 -9.71 12.70 8.38
C SER A 93 -9.38 11.22 8.21
N PRO A 94 -8.10 10.87 7.99
CA PRO A 94 -7.66 9.48 7.96
C PRO A 94 -8.00 8.72 9.24
N ALA A 95 -7.90 9.34 10.42
CA ALA A 95 -8.22 8.68 11.69
C ALA A 95 -9.70 8.31 11.79
N VAL A 96 -10.61 9.20 11.33
CA VAL A 96 -12.07 8.92 11.30
C VAL A 96 -12.36 7.82 10.28
N CYS A 97 -11.77 7.89 9.08
CA CYS A 97 -11.91 6.85 8.06
C CYS A 97 -11.48 5.48 8.59
N MET A 98 -10.32 5.39 9.22
CA MET A 98 -9.78 4.14 9.77
C MET A 98 -10.68 3.58 10.88
N LYS A 99 -11.17 4.44 11.79
CA LYS A 99 -12.09 4.04 12.86
C LYS A 99 -13.41 3.47 12.31
N GLU A 100 -14.06 4.20 11.40
CA GLU A 100 -15.33 3.74 10.80
C GLU A 100 -15.13 2.47 10.00
N SER A 101 -14.04 2.38 9.21
CA SER A 101 -13.69 1.17 8.46
C SER A 101 -13.43 -0.01 9.38
N ASN A 102 -12.69 0.19 10.49
CA ASN A 102 -12.47 -0.84 11.50
C ASN A 102 -13.78 -1.37 12.07
N ASP A 103 -14.68 -0.48 12.47
CA ASP A 103 -15.96 -0.87 13.09
C ASP A 103 -16.86 -1.65 12.12
N LEU A 104 -16.80 -1.33 10.81
CA LEU A 104 -17.49 -2.09 9.76
C LEU A 104 -16.82 -3.45 9.55
N LEU A 105 -15.50 -3.50 9.40
CA LEU A 105 -14.76 -4.73 9.15
C LEU A 105 -14.85 -5.71 10.32
N CYS A 106 -14.92 -5.25 11.56
CA CYS A 106 -15.16 -6.12 12.72
C CYS A 106 -16.51 -6.87 12.66
N ARG A 107 -17.51 -6.32 11.97
CA ARG A 107 -18.81 -6.99 11.77
C ARG A 107 -18.76 -8.03 10.67
N GLU A 108 -17.93 -7.83 9.66
CA GLU A 108 -17.79 -8.69 8.49
C GLU A 108 -16.67 -9.72 8.64
N SER A 109 -15.81 -9.57 9.68
CA SER A 109 -14.69 -10.46 9.90
C SER A 109 -15.17 -11.87 10.24
N VAL A 110 -14.71 -12.83 9.46
CA VAL A 110 -14.93 -14.27 9.67
C VAL A 110 -13.59 -14.90 10.05
N ASN A 111 -13.60 -15.81 11.01
CA ASN A 111 -12.40 -16.53 11.48
C ASN A 111 -11.25 -15.63 12.01
N GLY A 112 -11.57 -14.43 12.49
CA GLY A 112 -10.57 -13.50 13.02
C GLY A 112 -9.68 -12.85 11.96
N MET A 113 -10.11 -12.79 10.72
CA MET A 113 -9.38 -12.08 9.65
C MET A 113 -9.30 -10.58 9.95
N PHE A 114 -8.16 -10.00 9.65
CA PHE A 114 -7.89 -8.57 9.83
C PHE A 114 -7.09 -8.03 8.65
N VAL A 115 -6.97 -6.72 8.57
CA VAL A 115 -6.17 -6.05 7.54
C VAL A 115 -5.27 -5.00 8.16
N THR A 116 -3.98 -5.07 7.86
CA THR A 116 -3.07 -3.96 8.12
C THR A 116 -3.21 -2.94 7.00
N THR A 117 -3.22 -1.66 7.30
CA THR A 117 -3.35 -0.64 6.25
C THR A 117 -2.69 0.68 6.63
N PHE A 118 -2.11 1.32 5.63
CA PHE A 118 -1.71 2.71 5.67
C PHE A 118 -2.64 3.51 4.77
N TYR A 119 -3.27 4.55 5.30
CA TYR A 119 -4.11 5.46 4.53
C TYR A 119 -3.66 6.90 4.72
N ALA A 120 -3.58 7.64 3.63
CA ALA A 120 -3.16 9.03 3.60
C ALA A 120 -4.00 9.88 2.64
N ILE A 121 -4.06 11.17 2.93
CA ILE A 121 -4.68 12.20 2.09
C ILE A 121 -3.63 13.27 1.81
N LEU A 122 -3.34 13.49 0.53
CA LEU A 122 -2.50 14.57 0.03
C LEU A 122 -3.37 15.74 -0.44
N ASN A 123 -3.12 16.94 0.09
CA ASN A 123 -3.59 18.16 -0.56
C ASN A 123 -2.67 18.43 -1.76
N ILE A 124 -3.23 18.31 -2.98
CA ILE A 124 -2.46 18.35 -4.21
C ILE A 124 -1.86 19.73 -4.53
N HIS A 125 -2.39 20.80 -3.94
CA HIS A 125 -1.90 22.17 -4.18
C HIS A 125 -0.84 22.59 -3.17
N THR A 126 -0.93 22.09 -1.94
CA THR A 126 -0.04 22.53 -0.86
C THR A 126 1.07 21.53 -0.54
N GLY A 127 0.90 20.26 -0.91
CA GLY A 127 1.81 19.18 -0.54
C GLY A 127 1.63 18.69 0.90
N ASP A 128 0.61 19.19 1.62
CA ASP A 128 0.31 18.69 2.98
C ASP A 128 -0.28 17.29 2.88
N VAL A 129 0.27 16.36 3.67
CA VAL A 129 -0.19 14.98 3.78
C VAL A 129 -0.61 14.73 5.22
N VAL A 130 -1.83 14.25 5.41
CA VAL A 130 -2.30 13.69 6.67
C VAL A 130 -2.42 12.19 6.51
N TYR A 131 -1.93 11.41 7.46
CA TYR A 131 -1.92 9.95 7.36
C TYR A 131 -2.22 9.25 8.67
N CYS A 132 -2.69 8.02 8.55
CA CYS A 132 -2.92 7.10 9.65
C CYS A 132 -2.39 5.72 9.26
N ASN A 133 -1.80 5.01 10.23
CA ASN A 133 -1.28 3.66 10.06
C ASN A 133 -1.98 2.70 11.01
N GLY A 134 -2.67 1.71 10.46
CA GLY A 134 -3.35 0.62 11.15
C GLY A 134 -2.52 -0.66 11.14
N GLY A 135 -1.35 -0.63 11.79
CA GLY A 135 -0.48 -1.80 11.95
C GLY A 135 0.29 -2.22 10.70
N HIS A 136 0.36 -1.37 9.69
CA HIS A 136 1.04 -1.64 8.41
C HIS A 136 2.50 -1.20 8.44
N ASN A 137 3.29 -1.70 7.47
CA ASN A 137 4.68 -1.27 7.26
C ASN A 137 4.77 0.25 7.13
N ARG A 138 5.86 0.80 7.65
CA ARG A 138 6.10 2.24 7.64
C ARG A 138 6.54 2.68 6.25
N PRO A 139 5.83 3.60 5.57
CA PRO A 139 6.30 4.14 4.30
C PRO A 139 7.69 4.77 4.40
N VAL A 140 8.42 4.72 3.30
CA VAL A 140 9.70 5.43 3.16
C VAL A 140 9.43 6.83 2.60
N TRP A 141 9.89 7.85 3.30
CA TRP A 141 9.91 9.22 2.81
C TRP A 141 11.23 9.50 2.12
N ILE A 142 11.18 9.69 0.81
CA ILE A 142 12.33 9.98 -0.05
C ILE A 142 12.32 11.49 -0.32
N ARG A 143 13.08 12.25 0.49
CA ARG A 143 13.21 13.70 0.31
C ARG A 143 14.21 14.00 -0.78
N LYS A 144 13.88 14.93 -1.66
CA LYS A 144 14.72 15.32 -2.79
C LYS A 144 16.12 15.77 -2.34
N ASN A 145 16.19 16.61 -1.33
CA ASN A 145 17.41 17.27 -0.88
C ASN A 145 17.92 16.77 0.49
N ASP A 146 17.32 15.73 1.07
CA ASP A 146 17.64 15.25 2.41
C ASP A 146 17.69 13.72 2.46
N LYS A 147 17.81 13.18 3.66
CA LYS A 147 17.89 11.75 3.92
C LYS A 147 16.59 11.03 3.60
N VAL A 148 16.74 9.83 3.07
CA VAL A 148 15.66 8.86 2.98
C VAL A 148 15.43 8.25 4.37
N SER A 149 14.18 8.16 4.82
CA SER A 149 13.84 7.65 6.15
C SER A 149 12.43 7.06 6.18
N LEU A 150 12.21 6.13 7.09
CA LEU A 150 10.85 5.63 7.38
C LEU A 150 10.01 6.72 8.07
N LEU A 151 8.73 6.82 7.72
CA LEU A 151 7.80 7.70 8.43
C LEU A 151 7.68 7.31 9.91
N PRO A 152 7.36 8.26 10.81
CA PRO A 152 7.04 7.95 12.19
C PRO A 152 5.83 7.01 12.30
N MET A 153 5.81 6.17 13.34
CA MET A 153 4.65 5.33 13.65
C MET A 153 3.53 6.17 14.25
N THR A 154 2.27 5.88 13.87
CA THR A 154 1.09 6.46 14.52
C THR A 154 0.57 5.61 15.68
N GLY A 155 1.02 4.34 15.77
CA GLY A 155 0.67 3.42 16.87
C GLY A 155 -0.72 2.79 16.72
N GLY A 156 -1.27 2.69 15.50
CA GLY A 156 -2.55 2.03 15.22
C GLY A 156 -2.43 0.50 15.15
N MET A 157 -3.53 -0.19 15.48
CA MET A 157 -3.69 -1.63 15.31
C MET A 157 -4.34 -1.93 13.95
N ALA A 158 -4.15 -3.14 13.41
CA ALA A 158 -4.84 -3.63 12.23
C ALA A 158 -6.37 -3.50 12.36
N LEU A 159 -7.07 -3.29 11.25
CA LEU A 159 -8.51 -3.16 11.20
C LEU A 159 -9.18 -4.54 11.20
N GLY A 160 -10.36 -4.63 11.81
CA GLY A 160 -11.14 -5.87 11.88
C GLY A 160 -10.81 -6.72 13.11
N VAL A 161 -9.90 -6.29 14.00
CA VAL A 161 -9.50 -7.04 15.22
C VAL A 161 -10.40 -6.72 16.40
N VAL A 162 -10.56 -5.43 16.74
CA VAL A 162 -11.33 -4.98 17.91
C VAL A 162 -12.18 -3.78 17.51
N PRO A 163 -13.51 -3.80 17.73
CA PRO A 163 -14.36 -2.68 17.43
C PRO A 163 -14.13 -1.50 18.41
N GLY A 164 -14.43 -0.30 17.96
CA GLY A 164 -14.34 0.92 18.77
C GLY A 164 -12.94 1.47 18.97
N LEU A 165 -11.92 0.93 18.26
CA LEU A 165 -10.56 1.44 18.33
C LEU A 165 -10.48 2.90 17.85
N ALA A 166 -9.72 3.72 18.56
CA ALA A 166 -9.33 5.05 18.12
C ALA A 166 -7.98 5.00 17.39
N TYR A 167 -7.92 5.66 16.25
CA TYR A 167 -6.70 5.80 15.46
C TYR A 167 -6.15 7.23 15.60
N LYS A 168 -4.84 7.35 15.51
CA LYS A 168 -4.14 8.64 15.54
C LYS A 168 -3.62 8.97 14.16
N GLU A 169 -3.81 10.20 13.74
CA GLU A 169 -3.21 10.71 12.51
C GLU A 169 -1.96 11.55 12.80
N GLN A 170 -1.09 11.63 11.81
CA GLN A 170 0.04 12.53 11.78
C GLN A 170 0.05 13.26 10.43
N SER A 171 0.80 14.34 10.38
CA SER A 171 0.95 15.14 9.18
C SER A 171 2.42 15.30 8.80
N LEU A 172 2.66 15.48 7.51
CA LEU A 172 3.94 15.90 6.95
C LEU A 172 3.69 16.85 5.78
N LYS A 173 4.74 17.56 5.38
CA LYS A 173 4.73 18.45 4.22
C LYS A 173 5.68 17.88 3.17
N LEU A 174 5.16 17.54 2.00
CA LEU A 174 5.99 17.21 0.84
C LEU A 174 6.41 18.50 0.11
N GLU A 175 7.67 18.61 -0.19
CA GLU A 175 8.19 19.61 -1.09
C GLU A 175 8.25 19.07 -2.53
N ALA A 176 8.30 19.96 -3.51
CA ALA A 176 8.37 19.55 -4.91
C ALA A 176 9.61 18.67 -5.19
N GLY A 177 9.35 17.45 -5.61
CA GLY A 177 10.33 16.40 -5.84
C GLY A 177 10.48 15.38 -4.70
N ASP A 178 9.78 15.57 -3.58
CA ASP A 178 9.69 14.56 -2.53
C ASP A 178 8.78 13.40 -2.96
N SER A 179 9.09 12.21 -2.48
CA SER A 179 8.30 11.02 -2.76
C SER A 179 7.98 10.22 -1.49
N LEU A 180 6.85 9.54 -1.52
CA LEU A 180 6.49 8.50 -0.56
C LEU A 180 6.51 7.16 -1.28
N PHE A 181 7.21 6.19 -0.70
CA PHE A 181 7.22 4.81 -1.13
C PHE A 181 6.55 3.93 -0.08
N LEU A 182 5.45 3.30 -0.46
CA LEU A 182 4.64 2.41 0.36
C LEU A 182 4.86 0.97 -0.13
N TYR A 183 4.88 0.03 0.80
CA TYR A 183 5.17 -1.38 0.49
C TYR A 183 4.52 -2.30 1.52
N THR A 184 4.26 -3.54 1.13
CA THR A 184 3.84 -4.62 2.02
C THR A 184 5.06 -5.43 2.49
N ASP A 185 4.88 -6.23 3.53
CA ASP A 185 5.95 -6.98 4.18
C ASP A 185 6.64 -7.99 3.26
N GLY A 186 5.95 -8.45 2.19
CA GLY A 186 6.58 -9.26 1.13
C GLY A 186 7.85 -8.67 0.53
N ILE A 187 8.09 -7.34 0.68
CA ILE A 187 9.36 -6.69 0.34
C ILE A 187 10.39 -6.91 1.45
N SER A 188 10.10 -6.45 2.67
CA SER A 188 11.06 -6.48 3.79
C SER A 188 11.35 -7.91 4.27
N GLU A 189 10.38 -8.80 4.15
CA GLU A 189 10.48 -10.21 4.52
C GLU A 189 10.93 -11.14 3.38
N ALA A 190 11.18 -10.60 2.18
CA ALA A 190 11.72 -11.39 1.08
C ALA A 190 12.98 -12.14 1.51
N MET A 191 12.99 -13.46 1.33
CA MET A 191 14.08 -14.35 1.75
C MET A 191 15.03 -14.65 0.60
N ASN A 192 16.31 -14.72 0.88
CA ASN A 192 17.29 -15.30 -0.04
C ASN A 192 17.49 -16.81 0.22
N LEU A 193 18.31 -17.46 -0.61
CA LEU A 193 18.63 -18.89 -0.48
C LEU A 193 19.33 -19.28 0.84
N ARG A 194 19.78 -18.29 1.63
CA ARG A 194 20.38 -18.49 2.97
C ARG A 194 19.41 -18.23 4.10
N ASN A 195 18.12 -18.01 3.80
CA ASN A 195 17.07 -17.62 4.75
C ASN A 195 17.36 -16.29 5.48
N GLU A 196 18.06 -15.36 4.82
CA GLU A 196 18.22 -14.00 5.31
C GLU A 196 17.08 -13.14 4.75
N GLN A 197 16.49 -12.28 5.56
CA GLN A 197 15.48 -11.30 5.12
C GLN A 197 16.13 -10.09 4.43
N TYR A 198 15.43 -9.51 3.45
CA TYR A 198 15.85 -8.27 2.78
C TYR A 198 15.98 -7.13 3.80
N GLY A 199 14.95 -6.89 4.59
CA GLY A 199 14.92 -5.99 5.72
C GLY A 199 14.84 -4.50 5.36
N ASP A 200 14.46 -3.69 6.33
CA ASP A 200 14.25 -2.25 6.17
C ASP A 200 15.53 -1.49 5.81
N ILE A 201 16.70 -1.95 6.25
CA ILE A 201 17.98 -1.27 5.97
C ILE A 201 18.25 -1.28 4.46
N ARG A 202 18.19 -2.47 3.82
CA ARG A 202 18.39 -2.60 2.37
C ARG A 202 17.30 -1.88 1.58
N LEU A 203 16.07 -1.88 2.09
CA LEU A 203 14.98 -1.14 1.47
C LEU A 203 15.25 0.36 1.44
N VAL A 204 15.68 0.95 2.55
CA VAL A 204 16.03 2.39 2.63
C VAL A 204 17.22 2.73 1.73
N GLU A 205 18.22 1.83 1.64
CA GLU A 205 19.35 1.97 0.71
C GLU A 205 18.88 1.92 -0.76
N ALA A 206 18.00 0.95 -1.11
CA ALA A 206 17.42 0.86 -2.44
C ALA A 206 16.60 2.11 -2.79
N CYS A 207 15.75 2.59 -1.87
CA CYS A 207 15.02 3.85 -2.05
C CYS A 207 15.97 5.05 -2.26
N SER A 208 17.12 5.05 -1.58
CA SER A 208 18.13 6.11 -1.75
C SER A 208 18.77 6.07 -3.14
N SER A 209 18.98 4.88 -3.71
CA SER A 209 19.60 4.71 -5.04
C SER A 209 18.68 5.13 -6.18
N VAL A 210 17.36 5.06 -6.00
CA VAL A 210 16.35 5.43 -7.00
C VAL A 210 15.77 6.84 -6.78
N LYS A 211 16.35 7.61 -5.86
CA LYS A 211 15.97 8.99 -5.59
C LYS A 211 15.99 9.84 -6.87
N ASN A 212 15.01 10.73 -6.99
CA ASN A 212 14.80 11.60 -8.15
C ASN A 212 14.35 10.89 -9.45
N GLN A 213 14.00 9.62 -9.40
CA GLN A 213 13.40 8.91 -10.52
C GLN A 213 11.87 9.09 -10.54
N SER A 214 11.24 8.69 -11.64
CA SER A 214 9.77 8.63 -11.71
C SER A 214 9.23 7.53 -10.77
N PRO A 215 7.98 7.63 -10.26
CA PRO A 215 7.38 6.57 -9.44
C PRO A 215 7.49 5.18 -10.05
N LYS A 216 7.31 5.06 -11.36
CA LYS A 216 7.46 3.80 -12.08
C LYS A 216 8.90 3.27 -12.00
N SER A 217 9.87 4.11 -12.34
CA SER A 217 11.29 3.72 -12.29
C SER A 217 11.79 3.43 -10.88
N MET A 218 11.23 4.11 -9.85
CA MET A 218 11.48 3.78 -8.43
C MET A 218 11.04 2.35 -8.12
N ILE A 219 9.81 1.99 -8.46
CA ILE A 219 9.28 0.64 -8.21
C ILE A 219 10.09 -0.40 -8.98
N GLU A 220 10.44 -0.16 -10.25
CA GLU A 220 11.26 -1.05 -11.05
C GLU A 220 12.65 -1.27 -10.42
N GLY A 221 13.35 -0.20 -10.02
CA GLY A 221 14.67 -0.30 -9.41
C GLY A 221 14.66 -0.98 -8.04
N ILE A 222 13.64 -0.73 -7.21
CA ILE A 222 13.48 -1.44 -5.94
C ILE A 222 13.17 -2.91 -6.16
N SER A 223 12.30 -3.24 -7.14
CA SER A 223 12.02 -4.63 -7.52
C SER A 223 13.28 -5.37 -7.98
N GLU A 224 14.13 -4.74 -8.79
CA GLU A 224 15.40 -5.30 -9.22
C GLU A 224 16.36 -5.56 -8.05
N SER A 225 16.40 -4.65 -7.07
CA SER A 225 17.19 -4.82 -5.85
C SER A 225 16.72 -6.03 -5.03
N VAL A 226 15.40 -6.18 -4.84
CA VAL A 226 14.82 -7.34 -4.15
C VAL A 226 15.10 -8.63 -4.92
N GLN A 227 14.86 -8.66 -6.23
CA GLN A 227 15.11 -9.84 -7.07
C GLN A 227 16.58 -10.27 -7.04
N SER A 228 17.51 -9.31 -7.08
CA SER A 228 18.94 -9.57 -6.97
C SER A 228 19.32 -10.17 -5.62
N PHE A 229 18.67 -9.73 -4.53
CA PHE A 229 18.89 -10.26 -3.20
C PHE A 229 18.33 -11.66 -3.01
N VAL A 230 17.10 -11.94 -3.47
CA VAL A 230 16.47 -13.27 -3.34
C VAL A 230 17.17 -14.33 -4.18
N ASN A 231 17.79 -13.92 -5.31
CA ASN A 231 18.66 -14.75 -6.14
C ASN A 231 18.06 -16.13 -6.49
N GLY A 232 16.79 -16.13 -6.91
CA GLY A 232 16.07 -17.34 -7.32
C GLY A 232 15.32 -18.07 -6.21
N ALA A 233 15.32 -17.57 -4.96
CA ALA A 233 14.43 -18.09 -3.94
C ALA A 233 12.95 -17.81 -4.29
N THR A 234 12.06 -18.73 -3.91
CA THR A 234 10.63 -18.61 -4.20
C THR A 234 10.01 -17.46 -3.39
N GLN A 235 9.17 -16.68 -4.05
CA GLN A 235 8.39 -15.62 -3.39
C GLN A 235 7.46 -16.26 -2.33
N SER A 236 7.57 -15.80 -1.08
CA SER A 236 6.83 -16.33 0.08
C SER A 236 5.54 -15.59 0.37
N ASP A 237 5.46 -14.31 0.01
CA ASP A 237 4.31 -13.45 0.24
C ASP A 237 3.99 -12.54 -0.93
N ASP A 238 2.80 -11.95 -0.92
CA ASP A 238 2.40 -10.96 -1.90
C ASP A 238 3.34 -9.74 -1.83
N ILE A 239 3.67 -9.16 -2.97
CA ILE A 239 4.54 -7.98 -3.08
C ILE A 239 3.73 -6.86 -3.68
N THR A 240 3.41 -5.87 -2.85
CA THR A 240 2.68 -4.68 -3.29
C THR A 240 3.49 -3.43 -3.01
N MET A 241 3.53 -2.54 -4.00
CA MET A 241 4.27 -1.28 -3.94
C MET A 241 3.43 -0.14 -4.50
N LEU A 242 3.52 1.02 -3.87
CA LEU A 242 2.97 2.27 -4.37
C LEU A 242 4.00 3.38 -4.16
N ALA A 243 4.34 4.08 -5.22
CA ALA A 243 5.19 5.27 -5.18
C ALA A 243 4.39 6.50 -5.61
N LEU A 244 4.50 7.58 -4.83
CA LEU A 244 3.89 8.86 -5.12
C LEU A 244 4.97 9.94 -5.04
N THR A 245 5.09 10.78 -6.07
CA THR A 245 5.98 11.94 -6.10
C THR A 245 5.15 13.21 -6.19
N TYR A 246 5.37 14.14 -5.27
CA TYR A 246 4.79 15.47 -5.32
C TYR A 246 5.64 16.37 -6.22
N LYS A 247 4.99 17.12 -7.11
CA LYS A 247 5.68 17.97 -8.12
C LYS A 247 5.54 19.47 -7.84
N GLY A 248 4.61 19.84 -6.95
CA GLY A 248 4.28 21.23 -6.66
C GLY A 248 3.17 21.79 -7.54
#